data_2496dbbd33f2c85b22b8df96015829ad
#
_entry.id   2496dbbd33f2c85b22b8df96015829ad
#
_cell.length_a   1.000
_cell.length_b   1.000
_cell.length_c   1.000
_cell.angle_alpha   90.00
_cell.angle_beta   90.00
_cell.angle_gamma   90.00
#
_symmetry.space_group_name_H-M   'P 1'
#
loop_
_entity.id
_entity.type
_entity.pdbx_description
1 polymer ?
#
loop_
_entity_poly.entity_id
_entity_poly.type
_entity_poly.pdbx_seq_one_letter_code
_entity_poly.pdbx_strand_id
1 'polypeptide(L)'
;MGKRVAIVGSGCSGIGALWALNTSTDHEIHLFEAASRLGGHTNTVTFEGPNGNKVEVDTGFIVMNSATYPNLIRFLNEVGVLTLKTDMTFGVSRDQGTFEWAGTSLASVFAQKWNILSSGMWTMIFDIVRFNEFALDLLQDEPESDNDPATKEGSRTDKPSAQETIGDYLDRENYSPEFRDNYLIPMAAAVWSTSPDKCSLEFPAITLIRFMYNHHLLSTIAQRPDWMTIPGGSKQYIDAVLKAFPKDRIHMKSKVTAVQPTENGTVVLTANGKDLEFDHVILATHGDQALEILRPIATQEEIDILSGFQTSRNIAVLHSDLALMPKRRLAWSAWNYITESPFPPTRSQNISKVCLTYWMNLLQHIPEDKFGTVLVTLNPLNMPDPRSAQGIWEYSHPLYNAAAIRSQKLLPRIQNTRNISYCGAWSKYGFHEDGFSSGLSVAVNHLGARLPFEFVDSTFARGRRPQLTMKNHLLRSAILATQIAMLLVGKAWGVLIAIVDRGIASRRKTA
;
A
#
# COMPACT_ATOMS: atom_id res chain seq x y z
N MET A 1 -23.15 1.03 32.46
CA MET A 1 -24.22 1.52 31.54
C MET A 1 -23.67 1.56 30.14
N GLY A 2 -24.45 1.09 29.17
CA GLY A 2 -24.11 1.20 27.75
C GLY A 2 -24.06 2.66 27.32
N LYS A 3 -23.08 3.02 26.50
CA LYS A 3 -22.95 4.35 25.87
C LYS A 3 -23.67 4.39 24.54
N ARG A 4 -24.14 5.56 24.14
CA ARG A 4 -24.58 5.82 22.79
C ARG A 4 -23.40 6.31 21.94
N VAL A 5 -22.97 5.49 20.95
CA VAL A 5 -21.74 5.68 20.19
C VAL A 5 -22.06 5.91 18.72
N ALA A 6 -21.53 7.00 18.13
CA ALA A 6 -21.58 7.22 16.69
C ALA A 6 -20.26 6.78 16.04
N ILE A 7 -20.35 6.03 14.93
CA ILE A 7 -19.22 5.70 14.05
C ILE A 7 -19.44 6.43 12.74
N VAL A 8 -18.52 7.30 12.36
CA VAL A 8 -18.57 8.12 11.15
C VAL A 8 -17.65 7.53 10.09
N GLY A 9 -18.22 6.94 9.07
CA GLY A 9 -17.50 6.22 8.00
C GLY A 9 -17.64 4.71 8.15
N SER A 10 -18.05 4.05 7.05
CA SER A 10 -18.28 2.60 6.97
C SER A 10 -17.14 1.84 6.28
N GLY A 11 -15.94 2.45 6.16
CA GLY A 11 -14.76 1.76 5.68
C GLY A 11 -14.34 0.64 6.64
N CYS A 12 -13.28 -0.10 6.31
CA CYS A 12 -12.81 -1.23 7.11
C CYS A 12 -12.58 -0.87 8.59
N SER A 13 -12.12 0.35 8.88
CA SER A 13 -11.92 0.82 10.26
C SER A 13 -13.23 0.99 11.02
N GLY A 14 -14.23 1.62 10.39
CA GLY A 14 -15.56 1.77 10.99
C GLY A 14 -16.27 0.43 11.19
N ILE A 15 -16.15 -0.48 10.22
CA ILE A 15 -16.71 -1.85 10.33
C ILE A 15 -16.00 -2.66 11.42
N GLY A 16 -14.66 -2.54 11.55
CA GLY A 16 -13.91 -3.19 12.62
C GLY A 16 -14.35 -2.70 14.02
N ALA A 17 -14.47 -1.37 14.19
CA ALA A 17 -14.97 -0.79 15.44
C ALA A 17 -16.42 -1.22 15.72
N LEU A 18 -17.30 -1.16 14.72
CA LEU A 18 -18.70 -1.57 14.84
C LEU A 18 -18.81 -3.03 15.26
N TRP A 19 -18.10 -3.94 14.59
CA TRP A 19 -18.11 -5.35 14.92
C TRP A 19 -17.66 -5.61 16.36
N ALA A 20 -16.52 -5.06 16.76
CA ALA A 20 -15.96 -5.26 18.09
C ALA A 20 -16.89 -4.74 19.20
N LEU A 21 -17.48 -3.56 19.01
CA LEU A 21 -18.41 -2.97 19.98
C LEU A 21 -19.73 -3.74 20.03
N ASN A 22 -20.32 -4.06 18.86
CA ASN A 22 -21.64 -4.71 18.79
C ASN A 22 -21.62 -6.14 19.35
N THR A 23 -20.48 -6.83 19.25
CA THR A 23 -20.38 -8.23 19.70
C THR A 23 -20.00 -8.39 21.17
N SER A 24 -19.41 -7.37 21.79
CA SER A 24 -18.81 -7.53 23.12
C SER A 24 -19.20 -6.45 24.15
N THR A 25 -20.08 -5.51 23.78
CA THR A 25 -20.52 -4.43 24.68
C THR A 25 -22.04 -4.23 24.61
N ASP A 26 -22.61 -3.55 25.65
CA ASP A 26 -24.01 -3.13 25.68
C ASP A 26 -24.19 -1.71 25.10
N HIS A 27 -23.28 -1.21 24.26
CA HIS A 27 -23.38 0.12 23.68
C HIS A 27 -24.45 0.20 22.59
N GLU A 28 -25.15 1.33 22.52
CA GLU A 28 -26.03 1.66 21.42
C GLU A 28 -25.20 2.31 20.30
N ILE A 29 -24.97 1.57 19.21
CA ILE A 29 -24.07 2.00 18.14
C ILE A 29 -24.87 2.49 16.95
N HIS A 30 -24.49 3.65 16.39
CA HIS A 30 -25.03 4.21 15.15
C HIS A 30 -23.91 4.38 14.12
N LEU A 31 -24.12 3.86 12.91
CA LEU A 31 -23.17 3.95 11.80
C LEU A 31 -23.65 5.00 10.79
N PHE A 32 -22.80 6.00 10.51
CA PHE A 32 -23.06 7.05 9.53
C PHE A 32 -22.17 6.86 8.30
N GLU A 33 -22.78 6.87 7.12
CA GLU A 33 -22.11 6.77 5.83
C GLU A 33 -22.63 7.84 4.86
N ALA A 34 -21.70 8.60 4.27
CA ALA A 34 -22.01 9.66 3.32
C ALA A 34 -22.46 9.11 1.96
N ALA A 35 -21.92 7.96 1.56
CA ALA A 35 -22.22 7.33 0.29
C ALA A 35 -23.56 6.56 0.28
N SER A 36 -23.94 6.07 -0.89
CA SER A 36 -25.11 5.18 -1.07
C SER A 36 -24.79 3.70 -0.86
N ARG A 37 -23.54 3.37 -0.51
CA ARG A 37 -23.07 2.01 -0.19
C ARG A 37 -22.16 2.03 1.04
N LEU A 38 -22.08 0.90 1.72
CA LEU A 38 -21.15 0.68 2.82
C LEU A 38 -19.82 0.07 2.33
N GLY A 39 -18.79 0.13 3.13
CA GLY A 39 -17.54 -0.58 2.94
C GLY A 39 -16.35 0.25 2.47
N GLY A 40 -16.53 1.50 2.04
CA GLY A 40 -15.43 2.34 1.56
C GLY A 40 -14.66 1.68 0.41
N HIS A 41 -13.37 1.33 0.61
CA HIS A 41 -12.55 0.61 -0.36
C HIS A 41 -12.93 -0.88 -0.53
N THR A 42 -13.73 -1.45 0.37
CA THR A 42 -14.38 -2.76 0.17
C THR A 42 -15.55 -2.57 -0.79
N ASN A 43 -15.27 -2.71 -2.08
CA ASN A 43 -16.23 -2.47 -3.14
C ASN A 43 -16.26 -3.61 -4.13
N THR A 44 -17.17 -4.54 -3.92
CA THR A 44 -17.45 -5.65 -4.81
C THR A 44 -18.60 -5.27 -5.74
N VAL A 45 -18.42 -5.44 -7.03
CA VAL A 45 -19.37 -5.10 -8.08
C VAL A 45 -19.54 -6.25 -9.07
N THR A 46 -20.68 -6.32 -9.73
CA THR A 46 -20.97 -7.36 -10.70
C THR A 46 -20.33 -7.02 -12.05
N PHE A 47 -19.52 -7.91 -12.58
CA PHE A 47 -19.02 -7.89 -13.95
C PHE A 47 -19.85 -8.84 -14.81
N GLU A 48 -20.23 -8.41 -16.01
CA GLU A 48 -20.95 -9.20 -16.99
C GLU A 48 -20.00 -9.63 -18.13
N GLY A 49 -19.81 -10.94 -18.25
CA GLY A 49 -19.01 -11.54 -19.32
C GLY A 49 -19.71 -11.56 -20.69
N PRO A 50 -18.99 -11.96 -21.76
CA PRO A 50 -19.52 -11.91 -23.14
C PRO A 50 -20.82 -12.67 -23.37
N ASN A 51 -21.08 -13.71 -22.57
CA ASN A 51 -22.27 -14.56 -22.69
C ASN A 51 -23.37 -14.18 -21.67
N GLY A 52 -23.33 -12.99 -21.08
CA GLY A 52 -24.28 -12.56 -20.05
C GLY A 52 -24.07 -13.22 -18.67
N ASN A 53 -23.05 -14.04 -18.50
CA ASN A 53 -22.69 -14.61 -17.20
C ASN A 53 -22.18 -13.49 -16.27
N LYS A 54 -22.56 -13.56 -15.00
CA LYS A 54 -22.21 -12.54 -14.00
C LYS A 54 -21.28 -13.08 -12.94
N VAL A 55 -20.31 -12.27 -12.52
CA VAL A 55 -19.36 -12.59 -11.45
C VAL A 55 -19.08 -11.35 -10.62
N GLU A 56 -18.86 -11.54 -9.33
CA GLU A 56 -18.52 -10.46 -8.41
C GLU A 56 -17.01 -10.17 -8.46
N VAL A 57 -16.65 -8.88 -8.58
CA VAL A 57 -15.28 -8.40 -8.74
C VAL A 57 -15.00 -7.27 -7.76
N ASP A 58 -13.90 -7.36 -7.04
CA ASP A 58 -13.43 -6.30 -6.16
C ASP A 58 -12.70 -5.22 -6.95
N THR A 59 -13.06 -3.96 -6.72
CA THR A 59 -12.45 -2.80 -7.41
C THR A 59 -11.56 -1.96 -6.51
N GLY A 60 -11.49 -2.26 -5.22
CA GLY A 60 -10.65 -1.59 -4.23
C GLY A 60 -9.79 -2.58 -3.45
N PHE A 61 -10.27 -3.10 -2.31
CA PHE A 61 -9.56 -4.13 -1.56
C PHE A 61 -9.73 -5.50 -2.21
N ILE A 62 -8.64 -6.14 -2.63
CA ILE A 62 -8.64 -7.38 -3.43
C ILE A 62 -7.97 -8.54 -2.69
N VAL A 63 -6.78 -8.30 -2.11
CA VAL A 63 -5.92 -9.35 -1.56
C VAL A 63 -5.34 -8.98 -0.20
N MET A 64 -5.02 -10.01 0.57
CA MET A 64 -4.33 -9.93 1.87
C MET A 64 -3.28 -11.03 1.94
N ASN A 65 -2.34 -10.95 2.89
CA ASN A 65 -1.38 -12.01 3.11
C ASN A 65 -1.35 -12.46 4.57
N SER A 66 -0.91 -13.69 4.78
CA SER A 66 -0.92 -14.34 6.09
C SER A 66 0.03 -13.71 7.13
N ALA A 67 1.02 -12.93 6.69
CA ALA A 67 2.03 -12.36 7.58
C ALA A 67 1.63 -11.00 8.15
N THR A 68 1.01 -10.15 7.34
CA THR A 68 0.75 -8.74 7.70
C THR A 68 -0.73 -8.39 7.87
N TYR A 69 -1.64 -9.39 7.80
CA TYR A 69 -3.08 -9.21 8.01
C TYR A 69 -3.62 -10.11 9.16
N PRO A 70 -2.95 -10.14 10.33
CA PRO A 70 -3.29 -11.11 11.37
C PRO A 70 -4.68 -10.87 11.97
N ASN A 71 -5.10 -9.64 12.19
CA ASN A 71 -6.37 -9.33 12.83
C ASN A 71 -7.54 -9.47 11.85
N LEU A 72 -7.37 -9.03 10.61
CA LEU A 72 -8.40 -9.20 9.58
C LEU A 72 -8.66 -10.69 9.29
N ILE A 73 -7.61 -11.51 9.16
CA ILE A 73 -7.77 -12.95 8.91
C ILE A 73 -8.48 -13.64 10.07
N ARG A 74 -8.11 -13.33 11.32
CA ARG A 74 -8.80 -13.87 12.51
C ARG A 74 -10.26 -13.46 12.54
N PHE A 75 -10.53 -12.18 12.27
CA PHE A 75 -11.88 -11.67 12.16
C PHE A 75 -12.71 -12.38 11.07
N LEU A 76 -12.14 -12.57 9.86
CA LEU A 76 -12.83 -13.27 8.77
C LEU A 76 -13.24 -14.69 9.18
N ASN A 77 -12.36 -15.39 9.91
CA ASN A 77 -12.66 -16.70 10.48
C ASN A 77 -13.81 -16.63 11.50
N GLU A 78 -13.82 -15.64 12.39
CA GLU A 78 -14.88 -15.45 13.41
C GLU A 78 -16.26 -15.18 12.78
N VAL A 79 -16.29 -14.40 11.68
CA VAL A 79 -17.55 -14.12 10.99
C VAL A 79 -17.90 -15.15 9.90
N GLY A 80 -17.11 -16.22 9.78
CA GLY A 80 -17.37 -17.32 8.85
C GLY A 80 -17.16 -16.98 7.38
N VAL A 81 -16.31 -16.00 7.08
CA VAL A 81 -15.98 -15.62 5.69
C VAL A 81 -14.74 -16.40 5.24
N LEU A 82 -14.90 -17.17 4.17
CA LEU A 82 -13.84 -17.99 3.60
C LEU A 82 -12.79 -17.15 2.88
N THR A 83 -11.56 -17.64 2.91
CA THR A 83 -10.45 -17.10 2.11
C THR A 83 -9.85 -18.20 1.24
N LEU A 84 -9.37 -17.84 0.04
CA LEU A 84 -8.65 -18.72 -0.88
C LEU A 84 -7.25 -18.19 -1.13
N LYS A 85 -6.28 -19.08 -1.26
CA LYS A 85 -4.93 -18.71 -1.70
C LYS A 85 -4.99 -18.17 -3.12
N THR A 86 -4.18 -17.16 -3.39
CA THR A 86 -4.03 -16.57 -4.72
C THR A 86 -2.58 -16.21 -4.99
N ASP A 87 -2.27 -15.91 -6.25
CA ASP A 87 -0.93 -15.51 -6.65
C ASP A 87 -0.79 -13.99 -6.65
N MET A 88 0.23 -13.52 -5.97
CA MET A 88 0.61 -12.11 -5.98
C MET A 88 1.92 -11.94 -6.74
N THR A 89 1.81 -11.65 -8.01
CA THR A 89 2.92 -11.47 -8.95
C THR A 89 2.93 -10.05 -9.51
N PHE A 90 4.08 -9.59 -9.93
CA PHE A 90 4.29 -8.22 -10.40
C PHE A 90 5.00 -8.21 -11.75
N GLY A 91 4.53 -7.38 -12.65
CA GLY A 91 5.10 -7.15 -13.97
C GLY A 91 5.13 -5.69 -14.34
N VAL A 92 6.02 -5.32 -15.24
CA VAL A 92 6.22 -3.97 -15.75
C VAL A 92 6.16 -3.98 -17.27
N SER A 93 5.38 -3.05 -17.84
CA SER A 93 5.36 -2.75 -19.27
C SER A 93 5.56 -1.26 -19.47
N ARG A 94 6.57 -0.89 -20.25
CA ARG A 94 6.92 0.49 -20.56
C ARG A 94 6.80 0.74 -22.06
N ASP A 95 6.37 1.98 -22.41
CA ASP A 95 6.32 2.49 -23.77
C ASP A 95 5.64 1.51 -24.72
N GLN A 96 4.40 1.10 -24.35
CA GLN A 96 3.57 0.20 -25.12
C GLN A 96 4.27 -1.11 -25.47
N GLY A 97 5.04 -1.69 -24.53
CA GLY A 97 5.68 -2.99 -24.67
C GLY A 97 7.08 -2.95 -25.30
N THR A 98 7.72 -1.77 -25.42
CA THR A 98 9.14 -1.71 -25.81
C THR A 98 10.05 -2.32 -24.73
N PHE A 99 9.66 -2.23 -23.48
CA PHE A 99 10.30 -2.93 -22.36
C PHE A 99 9.25 -3.62 -21.50
N GLU A 100 9.37 -4.96 -21.35
CA GLU A 100 8.46 -5.76 -20.53
C GLU A 100 9.22 -6.87 -19.80
N TRP A 101 8.89 -7.04 -18.54
CA TRP A 101 9.35 -8.14 -17.70
C TRP A 101 8.36 -8.43 -16.57
N ALA A 102 8.46 -9.63 -15.98
CA ALA A 102 7.71 -9.99 -14.78
C ALA A 102 8.54 -10.92 -13.89
N GLY A 103 8.28 -10.87 -12.59
CA GLY A 103 9.00 -11.65 -11.58
C GLY A 103 8.44 -13.06 -11.33
N THR A 104 7.63 -13.63 -12.24
CA THR A 104 6.93 -14.90 -12.03
C THR A 104 7.79 -16.11 -12.32
N SER A 105 8.70 -16.01 -13.28
CA SER A 105 9.59 -17.10 -13.71
C SER A 105 10.79 -16.53 -14.48
N LEU A 106 11.81 -17.34 -14.71
CA LEU A 106 12.93 -16.93 -15.57
C LEU A 106 12.47 -16.57 -16.98
N ALA A 107 11.48 -17.29 -17.51
CA ALA A 107 10.90 -17.00 -18.83
C ALA A 107 10.19 -15.65 -18.86
N SER A 108 9.51 -15.25 -17.77
CA SER A 108 8.82 -13.96 -17.67
C SER A 108 9.78 -12.81 -17.40
N VAL A 109 10.88 -13.03 -16.68
CA VAL A 109 11.97 -12.04 -16.54
C VAL A 109 12.52 -11.68 -17.91
N PHE A 110 12.68 -12.66 -18.81
CA PHE A 110 13.08 -12.47 -20.20
C PHE A 110 11.90 -12.64 -21.18
N ALA A 111 10.72 -12.07 -20.84
CA ALA A 111 9.56 -12.06 -21.72
C ALA A 111 9.90 -11.47 -23.11
N GLN A 112 10.86 -10.55 -23.15
CA GLN A 112 11.57 -10.11 -24.34
C GLN A 112 12.89 -10.86 -24.44
N LYS A 113 12.98 -11.87 -25.30
CA LYS A 113 14.16 -12.76 -25.40
C LYS A 113 15.48 -12.00 -25.62
N TRP A 114 15.44 -10.87 -26.34
CA TRP A 114 16.62 -10.03 -26.57
C TRP A 114 17.16 -9.37 -25.31
N ASN A 115 16.36 -9.23 -24.25
CA ASN A 115 16.81 -8.68 -22.97
C ASN A 115 17.88 -9.55 -22.30
N ILE A 116 18.03 -10.82 -22.69
CA ILE A 116 19.13 -11.69 -22.23
C ILE A 116 20.51 -11.15 -22.64
N LEU A 117 20.58 -10.38 -23.72
CA LEU A 117 21.80 -9.73 -24.21
C LEU A 117 21.93 -8.29 -23.69
N SER A 118 20.98 -7.77 -22.94
CA SER A 118 20.99 -6.41 -22.40
C SER A 118 21.81 -6.33 -21.11
N SER A 119 22.88 -5.56 -21.12
CA SER A 119 23.65 -5.27 -19.90
C SER A 119 22.79 -4.61 -18.81
N GLY A 120 21.91 -3.67 -19.20
CA GLY A 120 20.98 -3.00 -18.27
C GLY A 120 20.02 -4.00 -17.57
N MET A 121 19.54 -5.03 -18.28
CA MET A 121 18.70 -6.08 -17.66
C MET A 121 19.46 -6.87 -16.61
N TRP A 122 20.72 -7.26 -16.89
CA TRP A 122 21.54 -7.98 -15.92
C TRP A 122 21.95 -7.10 -14.73
N THR A 123 22.24 -5.82 -14.98
CA THR A 123 22.52 -4.84 -13.91
C THR A 123 21.31 -4.67 -13.00
N MET A 124 20.09 -4.53 -13.56
CA MET A 124 18.85 -4.48 -12.78
C MET A 124 18.67 -5.74 -11.92
N ILE A 125 18.85 -6.94 -12.50
CA ILE A 125 18.71 -8.20 -11.75
C ILE A 125 19.75 -8.28 -10.62
N PHE A 126 20.99 -7.92 -10.89
CA PHE A 126 22.05 -7.87 -9.89
C PHE A 126 21.69 -6.89 -8.75
N ASP A 127 21.24 -5.71 -9.09
CA ASP A 127 20.85 -4.68 -8.13
C ASP A 127 19.61 -5.07 -7.30
N ILE A 128 18.65 -5.81 -7.88
CA ILE A 128 17.53 -6.39 -7.11
C ILE A 128 18.05 -7.32 -6.01
N VAL A 129 18.96 -8.24 -6.34
CA VAL A 129 19.53 -9.19 -5.37
C VAL A 129 20.36 -8.45 -4.31
N ARG A 130 21.18 -7.49 -4.74
CA ARG A 130 22.00 -6.65 -3.85
C ARG A 130 21.12 -5.84 -2.89
N PHE A 131 20.09 -5.18 -3.39
CA PHE A 131 19.18 -4.38 -2.59
C PHE A 131 18.43 -5.21 -1.54
N ASN A 132 17.92 -6.38 -1.93
CA ASN A 132 17.20 -7.26 -1.01
C ASN A 132 18.07 -7.70 0.19
N GLU A 133 19.39 -7.80 0.02
CA GLU A 133 20.30 -8.23 1.08
C GLU A 133 20.87 -7.05 1.88
N PHE A 134 21.29 -5.97 1.23
CA PHE A 134 22.01 -4.88 1.90
C PHE A 134 21.11 -3.76 2.43
N ALA A 135 19.92 -3.55 1.86
CA ALA A 135 18.99 -2.58 2.39
C ALA A 135 18.54 -2.89 3.83
N LEU A 136 18.62 -4.17 4.24
CA LEU A 136 18.31 -4.60 5.60
C LEU A 136 19.24 -3.99 6.65
N ASP A 137 20.42 -3.50 6.26
CA ASP A 137 21.36 -2.86 7.18
C ASP A 137 20.82 -1.57 7.78
N LEU A 138 19.95 -0.86 7.04
CA LEU A 138 19.26 0.32 7.57
C LEU A 138 18.38 0.01 8.79
N LEU A 139 17.96 -1.24 8.95
CA LEU A 139 17.10 -1.66 10.07
C LEU A 139 17.87 -2.23 11.27
N GLN A 140 19.18 -2.46 11.15
CA GLN A 140 19.96 -3.05 12.24
C GLN A 140 20.17 -2.08 13.42
N ASP A 141 20.17 -0.79 13.14
CA ASP A 141 20.37 0.26 14.16
C ASP A 141 19.10 0.68 14.89
N GLU A 142 17.92 0.10 14.54
CA GLU A 142 16.69 0.43 15.23
C GLU A 142 16.66 -0.12 16.68
N PRO A 143 16.04 0.61 17.64
CA PRO A 143 15.89 0.14 19.00
C PRO A 143 15.02 -1.13 19.05
N GLU A 144 15.32 -2.07 19.94
CA GLU A 144 14.59 -3.34 20.05
C GLU A 144 13.17 -3.17 20.60
N SER A 145 12.94 -2.13 21.39
CA SER A 145 11.61 -1.81 21.92
C SER A 145 11.41 -0.30 22.07
N ASP A 146 10.16 0.15 22.17
CA ASP A 146 9.85 1.57 22.44
C ASP A 146 10.27 2.02 23.83
N ASN A 147 10.57 1.08 24.74
CA ASN A 147 11.08 1.31 26.08
C ASN A 147 12.61 1.21 26.18
N ASP A 148 13.32 1.00 25.09
CA ASP A 148 14.77 0.95 25.08
C ASP A 148 15.32 2.31 25.56
N PRO A 149 16.29 2.36 26.50
CA PRO A 149 16.95 3.58 26.93
C PRO A 149 17.47 4.44 25.78
N ALA A 150 17.87 3.83 24.67
CA ALA A 150 18.26 4.53 23.44
C ALA A 150 17.14 5.36 22.79
N THR A 151 15.87 5.08 23.11
CA THR A 151 14.70 5.90 22.67
C THR A 151 14.42 7.05 23.62
N LYS A 152 14.82 6.97 24.90
CA LYS A 152 14.56 7.99 25.94
C LYS A 152 15.62 9.09 26.02
N GLU A 153 16.85 8.80 25.69
CA GLU A 153 17.88 9.82 25.51
C GLU A 153 17.69 10.45 24.14
N GLY A 154 16.97 11.58 24.07
CA GLY A 154 16.77 12.45 22.91
C GLY A 154 17.36 11.85 21.64
N SER A 155 16.69 10.83 21.15
CA SER A 155 17.19 9.94 20.10
C SER A 155 17.75 10.79 18.99
N ARG A 156 19.01 10.67 18.80
CA ARG A 156 19.82 11.05 17.66
C ARG A 156 19.02 11.10 16.35
N THR A 157 18.11 12.07 16.29
CA THR A 157 17.53 12.60 15.06
C THR A 157 18.62 13.17 14.13
N ASP A 158 19.85 13.25 14.65
CA ASP A 158 21.03 13.75 13.93
C ASP A 158 21.84 12.65 13.22
N LYS A 159 21.45 11.37 13.31
CA LYS A 159 22.02 10.37 12.40
C LYS A 159 21.51 10.63 10.98
N PRO A 160 22.39 10.80 9.99
CA PRO A 160 22.00 10.99 8.58
C PRO A 160 20.99 9.94 8.07
N SER A 161 21.07 8.72 8.59
CA SER A 161 20.21 7.60 8.22
C SER A 161 18.72 7.77 8.53
N ALA A 162 18.34 8.58 9.53
CA ALA A 162 16.92 8.80 9.87
C ALA A 162 16.22 9.81 8.96
N GLN A 163 17.00 10.65 8.27
CA GLN A 163 16.51 11.69 7.35
C GLN A 163 16.81 11.36 5.88
N GLU A 164 17.63 10.33 5.61
CA GLU A 164 18.04 9.92 4.26
C GLU A 164 16.82 9.48 3.47
N THR A 165 16.62 10.09 2.29
CA THR A 165 15.60 9.66 1.36
C THR A 165 16.02 8.38 0.64
N ILE A 166 15.04 7.65 0.06
CA ILE A 166 15.38 6.46 -0.74
C ILE A 166 16.20 6.86 -1.97
N GLY A 167 15.98 8.05 -2.54
CA GLY A 167 16.80 8.58 -3.63
C GLY A 167 18.24 8.76 -3.22
N ASP A 168 18.50 9.43 -2.08
CA ASP A 168 19.85 9.63 -1.54
C ASP A 168 20.55 8.30 -1.24
N TYR A 169 19.80 7.33 -0.68
CA TYR A 169 20.31 5.98 -0.42
C TYR A 169 20.74 5.27 -1.71
N LEU A 170 19.90 5.32 -2.76
CA LEU A 170 20.23 4.70 -4.04
C LEU A 170 21.46 5.33 -4.69
N ASP A 171 21.58 6.65 -4.63
CA ASP A 171 22.72 7.39 -5.18
C ASP A 171 24.01 7.11 -4.40
N ARG A 172 23.95 7.11 -3.07
CA ARG A 172 25.10 6.79 -2.17
C ARG A 172 25.62 5.39 -2.41
N GLU A 173 24.73 4.42 -2.56
CA GLU A 173 25.08 3.02 -2.80
C GLU A 173 25.34 2.70 -4.28
N ASN A 174 25.24 3.69 -5.17
CA ASN A 174 25.44 3.54 -6.61
C ASN A 174 24.54 2.43 -7.23
N TYR A 175 23.24 2.48 -6.94
CA TYR A 175 22.27 1.64 -7.64
C TYR A 175 22.00 2.16 -9.05
N SER A 176 21.79 1.25 -10.00
CA SER A 176 21.60 1.62 -11.41
C SER A 176 20.25 2.32 -11.66
N PRO A 177 20.19 3.21 -12.68
CA PRO A 177 18.91 3.76 -13.13
C PRO A 177 17.92 2.68 -13.57
N GLU A 178 18.41 1.58 -14.15
CA GLU A 178 17.58 0.45 -14.56
C GLU A 178 16.87 -0.20 -13.38
N PHE A 179 17.56 -0.39 -12.26
CA PHE A 179 16.97 -0.89 -11.02
C PHE A 179 15.96 0.10 -10.46
N ARG A 180 16.34 1.38 -10.36
CA ARG A 180 15.47 2.44 -9.84
C ARG A 180 14.19 2.54 -10.63
N ASP A 181 14.30 2.69 -11.97
CA ASP A 181 13.17 3.07 -12.84
C ASP A 181 12.32 1.89 -13.32
N ASN A 182 12.88 0.66 -13.36
CA ASN A 182 12.17 -0.51 -13.86
C ASN A 182 11.77 -1.51 -12.77
N TYR A 183 12.26 -1.33 -11.52
CA TYR A 183 11.92 -2.23 -10.42
C TYR A 183 11.41 -1.46 -9.20
N LEU A 184 12.24 -0.63 -8.56
CA LEU A 184 11.93 -0.08 -7.23
C LEU A 184 10.80 0.96 -7.28
N ILE A 185 10.87 1.92 -8.19
CA ILE A 185 9.81 2.94 -8.37
C ILE A 185 8.49 2.28 -8.77
N PRO A 186 8.42 1.41 -9.79
CA PRO A 186 7.20 0.69 -10.14
C PRO A 186 6.59 -0.09 -8.97
N MET A 187 7.42 -0.78 -8.19
CA MET A 187 6.95 -1.55 -7.04
C MET A 187 6.40 -0.65 -5.93
N ALA A 188 7.14 0.40 -5.55
CA ALA A 188 6.70 1.34 -4.53
C ALA A 188 5.41 2.07 -4.95
N ALA A 189 5.35 2.52 -6.20
CA ALA A 189 4.17 3.19 -6.75
C ALA A 189 2.94 2.28 -6.82
N ALA A 190 3.12 1.00 -7.16
CA ALA A 190 2.04 0.02 -7.18
C ALA A 190 1.49 -0.24 -5.77
N VAL A 191 2.37 -0.32 -4.77
CA VAL A 191 2.00 -0.61 -3.38
C VAL A 191 1.15 0.51 -2.76
N TRP A 192 1.52 1.77 -2.93
CA TRP A 192 0.80 2.90 -2.33
C TRP A 192 -0.17 3.61 -3.28
N SER A 193 -0.27 3.17 -4.53
CA SER A 193 -1.15 3.78 -5.54
C SER A 193 -0.94 5.30 -5.67
N THR A 194 0.30 5.75 -5.51
CA THR A 194 0.69 7.16 -5.56
C THR A 194 1.62 7.43 -6.72
N SER A 195 1.59 8.68 -7.25
CA SER A 195 2.48 9.03 -8.34
C SER A 195 3.95 8.96 -7.90
N PRO A 196 4.85 8.45 -8.74
CA PRO A 196 6.25 8.25 -8.41
C PRO A 196 7.00 9.52 -8.02
N ASP A 197 6.62 10.66 -8.61
CA ASP A 197 7.23 11.97 -8.37
C ASP A 197 6.97 12.55 -6.97
N LYS A 198 5.86 12.12 -6.32
CA LYS A 198 5.49 12.63 -4.99
C LYS A 198 5.91 11.78 -3.81
N CYS A 199 6.24 10.51 -4.04
CA CYS A 199 6.47 9.56 -2.93
C CYS A 199 7.69 8.67 -3.10
N SER A 200 8.23 8.47 -4.31
CA SER A 200 9.18 7.39 -4.52
C SER A 200 10.62 7.72 -4.15
N LEU A 201 11.11 8.92 -4.43
CA LEU A 201 12.51 9.26 -4.14
C LEU A 201 12.69 10.11 -2.88
N GLU A 202 11.69 10.89 -2.49
CA GLU A 202 11.69 11.71 -1.26
C GLU A 202 11.23 10.93 -0.02
N PHE A 203 10.85 9.66 -0.20
CA PHE A 203 10.39 8.81 0.89
C PHE A 203 11.58 8.46 1.82
N PRO A 204 11.39 8.48 3.17
CA PRO A 204 12.45 8.06 4.07
C PRO A 204 12.85 6.60 3.81
N ALA A 205 14.13 6.38 3.51
CA ALA A 205 14.66 5.07 3.12
C ALA A 205 14.32 3.98 4.15
N ILE A 206 14.56 4.27 5.43
CA ILE A 206 14.31 3.32 6.53
C ILE A 206 12.85 2.87 6.59
N THR A 207 11.90 3.77 6.29
CA THR A 207 10.47 3.47 6.33
C THR A 207 10.05 2.58 5.17
N LEU A 208 10.54 2.86 3.95
CA LEU A 208 10.31 2.00 2.78
C LEU A 208 10.88 0.61 3.01
N ILE A 209 12.14 0.53 3.49
CA ILE A 209 12.80 -0.75 3.77
C ILE A 209 12.07 -1.52 4.86
N ARG A 210 11.63 -0.85 5.94
CA ARG A 210 10.82 -1.48 7.00
C ARG A 210 9.54 -2.08 6.44
N PHE A 211 8.83 -1.31 5.63
CA PHE A 211 7.63 -1.79 4.95
C PHE A 211 7.92 -3.03 4.08
N MET A 212 8.92 -2.93 3.18
CA MET A 212 9.29 -4.02 2.29
C MET A 212 9.74 -5.27 3.07
N TYR A 213 10.46 -5.10 4.17
CA TYR A 213 10.86 -6.18 5.05
C TYR A 213 9.67 -6.89 5.69
N ASN A 214 8.74 -6.15 6.29
CA ASN A 214 7.55 -6.71 6.93
C ASN A 214 6.64 -7.46 5.95
N HIS A 215 6.52 -6.95 4.71
CA HIS A 215 5.69 -7.55 3.67
C HIS A 215 6.41 -8.61 2.83
N HIS A 216 7.60 -9.05 3.27
CA HIS A 216 8.42 -10.05 2.58
C HIS A 216 8.79 -9.70 1.13
N LEU A 217 8.81 -8.41 0.79
CA LEU A 217 9.16 -7.93 -0.56
C LEU A 217 10.68 -7.93 -0.80
N LEU A 218 11.51 -7.93 0.27
CA LEU A 218 12.97 -8.07 0.21
C LEU A 218 13.42 -9.53 0.29
N SER A 219 12.62 -10.48 -0.18
CA SER A 219 12.95 -11.92 -0.07
C SER A 219 13.42 -12.47 -1.41
N THR A 220 14.71 -12.71 -1.54
CA THR A 220 15.29 -13.39 -2.72
C THR A 220 15.22 -14.91 -2.58
N ILE A 221 15.43 -15.43 -1.38
CA ILE A 221 15.56 -16.87 -1.09
C ILE A 221 14.52 -17.35 -0.06
N ALA A 222 13.99 -16.46 0.77
CA ALA A 222 13.06 -16.82 1.83
C ALA A 222 11.67 -17.16 1.28
N GLN A 223 10.99 -18.06 1.97
CA GLN A 223 9.59 -18.39 1.66
C GLN A 223 8.72 -17.14 1.80
N ARG A 224 7.92 -16.85 0.77
CA ARG A 224 6.95 -15.75 0.79
C ARG A 224 5.70 -16.18 1.54
N PRO A 225 4.99 -15.26 2.22
CA PRO A 225 3.72 -15.56 2.85
C PRO A 225 2.66 -15.91 1.79
N ASP A 226 1.70 -16.73 2.17
CA ASP A 226 0.55 -17.01 1.35
C ASP A 226 -0.28 -15.73 1.14
N TRP A 227 -0.60 -15.42 -0.08
CA TRP A 227 -1.57 -14.40 -0.43
C TRP A 227 -2.96 -15.02 -0.57
N MET A 228 -3.98 -14.27 -0.19
CA MET A 228 -5.35 -14.74 -0.13
C MET A 228 -6.31 -13.69 -0.67
N THR A 229 -7.43 -14.17 -1.20
CA THR A 229 -8.58 -13.37 -1.62
C THR A 229 -9.85 -13.92 -0.99
N ILE A 230 -10.94 -13.15 -1.03
CA ILE A 230 -12.27 -13.58 -0.55
C ILE A 230 -13.09 -14.03 -1.75
N PRO A 231 -13.46 -15.32 -1.86
CA PRO A 231 -14.30 -15.82 -2.95
C PRO A 231 -15.64 -15.09 -2.99
N GLY A 232 -16.05 -14.62 -4.16
CA GLY A 232 -17.29 -13.84 -4.30
C GLY A 232 -17.19 -12.39 -3.82
N GLY A 233 -15.97 -11.95 -3.49
CA GLY A 233 -15.65 -10.55 -3.20
C GLY A 233 -15.64 -10.15 -1.73
N SER A 234 -14.90 -9.11 -1.46
CA SER A 234 -14.62 -8.61 -0.11
C SER A 234 -15.86 -8.05 0.61
N LYS A 235 -16.91 -7.67 -0.11
CA LYS A 235 -18.19 -7.24 0.46
C LYS A 235 -18.80 -8.26 1.42
N GLN A 236 -18.47 -9.55 1.28
CA GLN A 236 -19.02 -10.60 2.13
C GLN A 236 -18.77 -10.36 3.62
N TYR A 237 -17.64 -9.83 4.03
CA TYR A 237 -17.40 -9.56 5.45
C TYR A 237 -18.24 -8.38 5.96
N ILE A 238 -18.51 -7.38 5.11
CA ILE A 238 -19.44 -6.28 5.44
C ILE A 238 -20.83 -6.85 5.69
N ASP A 239 -21.32 -7.67 4.76
CA ASP A 239 -22.64 -8.29 4.85
C ASP A 239 -22.73 -9.21 6.09
N ALA A 240 -21.69 -9.95 6.44
CA ALA A 240 -21.62 -10.80 7.62
C ALA A 240 -21.77 -9.98 8.92
N VAL A 241 -21.06 -8.86 9.05
CA VAL A 241 -21.16 -7.98 10.22
C VAL A 241 -22.54 -7.37 10.33
N LEU A 242 -23.10 -6.90 9.21
CA LEU A 242 -24.37 -6.17 9.21
C LEU A 242 -25.59 -7.08 9.30
N LYS A 243 -25.45 -8.38 9.12
CA LYS A 243 -26.55 -9.35 9.21
C LYS A 243 -27.27 -9.31 10.56
N ALA A 244 -26.50 -9.14 11.63
CA ALA A 244 -27.00 -9.08 13.02
C ALA A 244 -27.12 -7.64 13.54
N PHE A 245 -26.78 -6.62 12.75
CA PHE A 245 -26.80 -5.23 13.19
C PHE A 245 -28.15 -4.57 12.90
N PRO A 246 -28.73 -3.77 13.83
CA PRO A 246 -30.02 -3.09 13.66
C PRO A 246 -30.00 -2.12 12.46
N LYS A 247 -30.90 -2.33 11.51
CA LYS A 247 -30.94 -1.54 10.25
C LYS A 247 -31.32 -0.07 10.47
N ASP A 248 -32.12 0.23 11.48
CA ASP A 248 -32.52 1.58 11.89
C ASP A 248 -31.38 2.42 12.44
N ARG A 249 -30.26 1.77 12.81
CA ARG A 249 -29.03 2.41 13.28
C ARG A 249 -27.98 2.60 12.19
N ILE A 250 -28.28 2.24 10.94
CA ILE A 250 -27.43 2.47 9.77
C ILE A 250 -27.96 3.70 9.01
N HIS A 251 -27.19 4.78 9.05
CA HIS A 251 -27.55 6.06 8.43
C HIS A 251 -26.79 6.24 7.12
N MET A 252 -27.39 5.75 6.02
CA MET A 252 -26.86 5.90 4.65
C MET A 252 -27.14 7.28 4.09
N LYS A 253 -26.30 7.74 3.13
CA LYS A 253 -26.41 9.08 2.53
C LYS A 253 -26.49 10.18 3.59
N SER A 254 -25.78 9.96 4.71
CA SER A 254 -25.81 10.81 5.89
C SER A 254 -24.42 11.38 6.15
N LYS A 255 -24.03 12.37 5.30
CA LYS A 255 -22.74 13.05 5.45
C LYS A 255 -22.72 13.80 6.78
N VAL A 256 -21.81 13.42 7.68
CA VAL A 256 -21.51 14.16 8.89
C VAL A 256 -20.70 15.40 8.50
N THR A 257 -21.14 16.56 8.94
CA THR A 257 -20.52 17.85 8.59
C THR A 257 -19.86 18.55 9.77
N ALA A 258 -20.26 18.20 10.99
CA ALA A 258 -19.65 18.73 12.21
C ALA A 258 -19.80 17.76 13.38
N VAL A 259 -18.86 17.85 14.32
CA VAL A 259 -18.89 17.18 15.61
C VAL A 259 -18.49 18.18 16.67
N GLN A 260 -19.30 18.34 17.71
CA GLN A 260 -19.09 19.37 18.74
C GLN A 260 -19.27 18.77 20.14
N PRO A 261 -18.20 18.70 20.95
CA PRO A 261 -18.30 18.35 22.36
C PRO A 261 -19.14 19.36 23.14
N THR A 262 -19.93 18.89 24.09
CA THR A 262 -20.76 19.70 24.98
C THR A 262 -20.14 19.82 26.37
N GLU A 263 -20.58 20.79 27.15
CA GLU A 263 -20.16 20.96 28.53
C GLU A 263 -20.58 19.78 29.42
N ASN A 264 -21.63 19.08 29.06
CA ASN A 264 -22.16 17.93 29.82
C ASN A 264 -21.38 16.62 29.55
N GLY A 265 -20.30 16.65 28.73
CA GLY A 265 -19.49 15.50 28.42
C GLY A 265 -20.10 14.57 27.34
N THR A 266 -21.08 15.05 26.59
CA THR A 266 -21.58 14.41 25.35
C THR A 266 -20.98 15.06 24.12
N VAL A 267 -21.32 14.55 22.94
CA VAL A 267 -20.86 15.05 21.65
C VAL A 267 -22.06 15.19 20.71
N VAL A 268 -22.29 16.38 20.21
CA VAL A 268 -23.29 16.64 19.17
C VAL A 268 -22.69 16.40 17.80
N LEU A 269 -23.34 15.55 17.02
CA LEU A 269 -22.98 15.20 15.64
C LEU A 269 -24.04 15.78 14.71
N THR A 270 -23.62 16.62 13.75
CA THR A 270 -24.50 17.18 12.73
C THR A 270 -24.42 16.36 11.45
N ALA A 271 -25.54 15.74 11.05
CA ALA A 271 -25.69 15.00 9.82
C ALA A 271 -26.96 15.40 9.08
N ASN A 272 -26.85 15.71 7.78
CA ASN A 272 -27.99 16.16 6.94
C ASN A 272 -28.77 17.31 7.58
N GLY A 273 -28.08 18.24 8.25
CA GLY A 273 -28.70 19.40 8.93
C GLY A 273 -29.48 19.06 10.20
N LYS A 274 -29.30 17.86 10.77
CA LYS A 274 -29.88 17.44 12.05
C LYS A 274 -28.77 17.21 13.08
N ASP A 275 -28.99 17.69 14.27
CA ASP A 275 -28.10 17.47 15.39
C ASP A 275 -28.56 16.24 16.20
N LEU A 276 -27.63 15.36 16.46
CA LEU A 276 -27.81 14.12 17.23
C LEU A 276 -26.78 14.07 18.33
N GLU A 277 -27.18 13.68 19.53
CA GLU A 277 -26.29 13.64 20.70
C GLU A 277 -25.84 12.21 20.98
N PHE A 278 -24.53 12.06 21.28
CA PHE A 278 -23.85 10.79 21.57
C PHE A 278 -22.93 10.95 22.76
N ASP A 279 -22.68 9.85 23.48
CA ASP A 279 -21.68 9.80 24.54
C ASP A 279 -20.25 9.74 23.99
N HIS A 280 -20.11 9.24 22.77
CA HIS A 280 -18.81 9.11 22.10
C HIS A 280 -18.96 9.08 20.58
N VAL A 281 -18.00 9.69 19.87
CA VAL A 281 -17.93 9.68 18.40
C VAL A 281 -16.60 9.09 17.94
N ILE A 282 -16.65 8.12 17.04
CA ILE A 282 -15.48 7.55 16.34
C ILE A 282 -15.46 8.12 14.92
N LEU A 283 -14.43 8.92 14.61
CA LEU A 283 -14.18 9.38 13.24
C LEU A 283 -13.36 8.32 12.50
N ALA A 284 -14.06 7.46 11.77
CA ALA A 284 -13.51 6.38 10.95
C ALA A 284 -13.40 6.80 9.46
N THR A 285 -13.15 8.07 9.23
CA THR A 285 -12.94 8.71 7.93
C THR A 285 -11.45 8.81 7.59
N HIS A 286 -11.09 9.42 6.44
CA HIS A 286 -9.71 9.84 6.22
C HIS A 286 -9.32 10.97 7.19
N GLY A 287 -8.00 11.13 7.45
CA GLY A 287 -7.51 12.12 8.42
C GLY A 287 -7.82 13.58 8.03
N ASP A 288 -7.73 13.90 6.74
CA ASP A 288 -8.13 15.19 6.18
C ASP A 288 -9.64 15.45 6.34
N GLN A 289 -10.48 14.45 6.14
CA GLN A 289 -11.92 14.52 6.36
C GLN A 289 -12.27 14.66 7.85
N ALA A 290 -11.54 13.96 8.74
CA ALA A 290 -11.71 14.12 10.18
C ALA A 290 -11.42 15.57 10.62
N LEU A 291 -10.35 16.18 10.08
CA LEU A 291 -10.05 17.59 10.32
C LEU A 291 -11.14 18.51 9.77
N GLU A 292 -11.69 18.22 8.56
CA GLU A 292 -12.79 19.01 7.98
C GLU A 292 -14.03 19.01 8.90
N ILE A 293 -14.40 17.82 9.42
CA ILE A 293 -15.56 17.68 10.34
C ILE A 293 -15.33 18.42 11.66
N LEU A 294 -14.10 18.44 12.17
CA LEU A 294 -13.76 19.10 13.43
C LEU A 294 -13.45 20.58 13.28
N ARG A 295 -13.20 21.07 12.05
CA ARG A 295 -12.68 22.42 11.76
C ARG A 295 -13.33 23.55 12.59
N PRO A 296 -14.64 23.59 12.81
CA PRO A 296 -15.27 24.66 13.58
C PRO A 296 -14.83 24.75 15.04
N ILE A 297 -14.38 23.60 15.61
CA ILE A 297 -14.07 23.48 17.07
C ILE A 297 -12.73 22.78 17.32
N ALA A 298 -11.95 22.53 16.28
CA ALA A 298 -10.67 21.85 16.41
C ALA A 298 -9.70 22.64 17.31
N THR A 299 -9.05 21.95 18.22
CA THR A 299 -7.94 22.51 18.97
C THR A 299 -6.73 22.69 18.07
N GLN A 300 -5.79 23.56 18.46
CA GLN A 300 -4.54 23.74 17.72
C GLN A 300 -3.78 22.42 17.57
N GLU A 301 -3.75 21.57 18.62
CA GLU A 301 -3.09 20.27 18.58
C GLU A 301 -3.76 19.31 17.58
N GLU A 302 -5.09 19.29 17.50
CA GLU A 302 -5.81 18.51 16.49
C GLU A 302 -5.52 19.01 15.07
N ILE A 303 -5.46 20.32 14.86
CA ILE A 303 -5.10 20.91 13.56
C ILE A 303 -3.68 20.48 13.18
N ASP A 304 -2.72 20.65 14.07
CA ASP A 304 -1.30 20.35 13.82
C ASP A 304 -1.09 18.86 13.49
N ILE A 305 -1.80 17.96 14.17
CA ILE A 305 -1.68 16.52 13.97
C ILE A 305 -2.45 16.08 12.72
N LEU A 306 -3.72 16.44 12.58
CA LEU A 306 -4.57 15.93 11.50
C LEU A 306 -4.21 16.54 10.14
N SER A 307 -3.64 17.74 10.08
CA SER A 307 -3.17 18.36 8.81
C SER A 307 -2.02 17.62 8.16
N GLY A 308 -1.29 16.80 8.91
CA GLY A 308 -0.23 15.94 8.34
C GLY A 308 -0.75 14.77 7.51
N PHE A 309 -2.05 14.43 7.62
CA PHE A 309 -2.66 13.36 6.85
C PHE A 309 -3.35 13.92 5.62
N GLN A 310 -2.86 13.52 4.46
CA GLN A 310 -3.38 13.93 3.16
C GLN A 310 -3.77 12.69 2.36
N THR A 311 -4.59 12.87 1.34
CA THR A 311 -5.01 11.81 0.43
C THR A 311 -4.70 12.17 -1.03
N SER A 312 -4.49 11.14 -1.85
CA SER A 312 -4.46 11.24 -3.30
C SER A 312 -5.71 10.61 -3.89
N ARG A 313 -6.31 11.27 -4.89
CA ARG A 313 -7.44 10.73 -5.63
C ARG A 313 -6.96 9.82 -6.73
N ASN A 314 -7.59 8.66 -6.85
CA ASN A 314 -7.29 7.65 -7.84
C ASN A 314 -8.59 7.18 -8.50
N ILE A 315 -8.53 6.94 -9.81
CA ILE A 315 -9.67 6.42 -10.60
C ILE A 315 -9.44 4.92 -10.81
N ALA A 316 -10.40 4.10 -10.44
CA ALA A 316 -10.42 2.67 -10.75
C ALA A 316 -11.48 2.39 -11.81
N VAL A 317 -11.12 1.65 -12.84
CA VAL A 317 -12.01 1.26 -13.94
C VAL A 317 -12.08 -0.26 -14.04
N LEU A 318 -13.28 -0.83 -14.01
CA LEU A 318 -13.53 -2.24 -14.30
C LEU A 318 -13.79 -2.41 -15.79
N HIS A 319 -12.99 -3.25 -16.46
CA HIS A 319 -13.04 -3.38 -17.93
C HIS A 319 -12.47 -4.73 -18.42
N SER A 320 -12.50 -4.94 -19.74
CA SER A 320 -11.88 -6.06 -20.43
C SER A 320 -10.93 -5.63 -21.57
N ASP A 321 -10.50 -4.37 -21.60
CA ASP A 321 -9.62 -3.83 -22.64
C ASP A 321 -8.17 -4.27 -22.43
N LEU A 322 -7.64 -5.08 -23.37
CA LEU A 322 -6.28 -5.59 -23.32
C LEU A 322 -5.20 -4.55 -23.65
N ALA A 323 -5.58 -3.37 -24.15
CA ALA A 323 -4.62 -2.28 -24.39
C ALA A 323 -3.93 -1.81 -23.10
N LEU A 324 -4.54 -2.05 -21.95
CA LEU A 324 -4.03 -1.74 -20.61
C LEU A 324 -3.33 -2.93 -19.93
N MET A 325 -2.89 -3.92 -20.71
CA MET A 325 -2.06 -5.05 -20.26
C MET A 325 -0.74 -5.08 -21.01
N PRO A 326 0.30 -5.74 -20.45
CA PRO A 326 1.52 -6.00 -21.23
C PRO A 326 1.20 -6.70 -22.54
N LYS A 327 1.89 -6.33 -23.61
CA LYS A 327 1.66 -6.93 -24.94
C LYS A 327 2.02 -8.43 -24.98
N ARG A 328 3.03 -8.81 -24.20
CA ARG A 328 3.46 -10.20 -24.10
C ARG A 328 2.75 -10.92 -22.97
N ARG A 329 2.01 -11.98 -23.27
CA ARG A 329 1.32 -12.78 -22.25
C ARG A 329 2.26 -13.32 -21.18
N LEU A 330 3.53 -13.60 -21.51
CA LEU A 330 4.56 -14.01 -20.54
C LEU A 330 4.89 -12.95 -19.48
N ALA A 331 4.63 -11.67 -19.77
CA ALA A 331 4.81 -10.58 -18.82
C ALA A 331 3.55 -10.29 -17.99
N TRP A 332 2.43 -10.95 -18.26
CA TRP A 332 1.20 -10.78 -17.49
C TRP A 332 1.40 -11.28 -16.06
N SER A 333 0.97 -10.47 -15.14
CA SER A 333 1.07 -10.72 -13.71
C SER A 333 -0.23 -10.35 -13.01
N ALA A 334 -0.36 -10.70 -11.75
CA ALA A 334 -1.49 -10.27 -10.93
C ALA A 334 -1.59 -8.73 -10.90
N TRP A 335 -0.45 -8.06 -10.77
CA TRP A 335 -0.31 -6.61 -10.81
C TRP A 335 0.60 -6.22 -11.97
N ASN A 336 0.08 -5.43 -12.89
CA ASN A 336 0.79 -4.97 -14.10
C ASN A 336 0.96 -3.46 -14.03
N TYR A 337 2.19 -3.01 -13.81
CA TYR A 337 2.55 -1.59 -13.85
C TYR A 337 2.77 -1.17 -15.30
N ILE A 338 1.98 -0.21 -15.76
CA ILE A 338 2.05 0.31 -17.14
C ILE A 338 2.51 1.75 -17.08
N THR A 339 3.55 2.09 -17.85
CA THR A 339 4.12 3.43 -17.87
C THR A 339 4.58 3.85 -19.25
N GLU A 340 4.68 5.15 -19.47
CA GLU A 340 5.23 5.77 -20.66
C GLU A 340 6.38 6.69 -20.26
N SER A 341 7.47 6.65 -21.05
CA SER A 341 8.59 7.56 -20.87
C SER A 341 8.19 8.96 -21.32
N PRO A 342 8.65 10.02 -20.62
CA PRO A 342 8.36 11.38 -21.06
C PRO A 342 9.03 11.69 -22.41
N PHE A 343 8.31 12.40 -23.28
CA PHE A 343 8.84 12.91 -24.54
C PHE A 343 8.80 14.44 -24.56
N PRO A 344 9.92 15.14 -24.83
CA PRO A 344 11.30 14.64 -25.04
C PRO A 344 11.88 14.05 -23.73
N PRO A 345 12.84 13.10 -23.82
CA PRO A 345 13.43 12.48 -22.64
C PRO A 345 14.12 13.56 -21.78
N THR A 346 13.56 13.77 -20.59
CA THR A 346 14.14 14.68 -19.59
C THR A 346 14.88 13.86 -18.54
N ARG A 347 15.95 14.42 -17.94
CA ARG A 347 16.68 13.76 -16.85
C ARG A 347 15.81 13.49 -15.60
N SER A 348 14.73 14.24 -15.44
CA SER A 348 13.71 13.98 -14.42
C SER A 348 12.52 13.32 -15.12
N GLN A 349 12.29 12.05 -14.84
CA GLN A 349 11.09 11.36 -15.29
C GLN A 349 9.91 11.90 -14.48
N ASN A 350 9.20 12.88 -15.01
CA ASN A 350 7.88 13.28 -14.50
C ASN A 350 6.85 12.20 -14.87
N ILE A 351 6.95 11.04 -14.23
CA ILE A 351 5.90 10.04 -14.28
C ILE A 351 4.78 10.56 -13.38
N SER A 352 3.91 11.38 -13.94
CA SER A 352 2.84 12.05 -13.18
C SER A 352 1.70 11.15 -12.74
N LYS A 353 1.65 9.91 -13.23
CA LYS A 353 0.55 8.97 -12.93
C LYS A 353 1.06 7.54 -12.82
N VAL A 354 0.60 6.84 -11.79
CA VAL A 354 0.72 5.39 -11.67
C VAL A 354 -0.45 4.77 -12.41
N CYS A 355 -0.19 3.97 -13.44
CA CYS A 355 -1.18 3.11 -14.05
C CYS A 355 -0.89 1.68 -13.64
N LEU A 356 -1.84 1.07 -12.95
CA LEU A 356 -1.73 -0.28 -12.45
C LEU A 356 -2.95 -1.09 -12.86
N THR A 357 -2.73 -2.14 -13.64
CA THR A 357 -3.81 -3.05 -14.06
C THR A 357 -3.73 -4.34 -13.28
N TYR A 358 -4.79 -4.64 -12.56
CA TYR A 358 -5.02 -5.89 -11.84
C TYR A 358 -5.67 -6.92 -12.75
N TRP A 359 -5.08 -8.11 -12.85
CA TRP A 359 -5.65 -9.23 -13.60
C TRP A 359 -6.53 -10.05 -12.66
N MET A 360 -7.83 -9.75 -12.67
CA MET A 360 -8.78 -10.30 -11.71
C MET A 360 -9.05 -11.79 -11.92
N ASN A 361 -8.89 -12.30 -13.14
CA ASN A 361 -8.97 -13.74 -13.41
C ASN A 361 -7.96 -14.53 -12.56
N LEU A 362 -6.73 -14.01 -12.39
CA LEU A 362 -5.73 -14.62 -11.54
C LEU A 362 -6.02 -14.34 -10.07
N LEU A 363 -6.25 -13.06 -9.71
CA LEU A 363 -6.39 -12.62 -8.31
C LEU A 363 -7.61 -13.20 -7.60
N GLN A 364 -8.77 -13.27 -8.28
CA GLN A 364 -10.03 -13.76 -7.70
C GLN A 364 -10.51 -15.09 -8.29
N HIS A 365 -9.63 -15.83 -9.01
CA HIS A 365 -9.95 -17.13 -9.61
C HIS A 365 -11.17 -17.07 -10.55
N ILE A 366 -11.31 -16.00 -11.32
CA ILE A 366 -12.41 -15.82 -12.27
C ILE A 366 -12.09 -16.59 -13.55
N PRO A 367 -12.88 -17.63 -13.93
CA PRO A 367 -12.63 -18.44 -15.12
C PRO A 367 -12.67 -17.59 -16.41
N GLU A 368 -11.54 -17.54 -17.14
CA GLU A 368 -11.41 -16.72 -18.35
C GLU A 368 -12.26 -17.27 -19.52
N ASP A 369 -12.49 -18.58 -19.55
CA ASP A 369 -13.35 -19.25 -20.53
C ASP A 369 -14.84 -18.87 -20.41
N LYS A 370 -15.29 -18.49 -19.21
CA LYS A 370 -16.68 -18.12 -18.92
C LYS A 370 -16.91 -16.62 -19.00
N PHE A 371 -15.97 -15.83 -18.49
CA PHE A 371 -16.15 -14.41 -18.28
C PHE A 371 -15.28 -13.53 -19.19
N GLY A 372 -14.35 -14.15 -19.96
CA GLY A 372 -13.33 -13.40 -20.67
C GLY A 372 -12.28 -12.83 -19.72
N THR A 373 -11.46 -11.92 -20.22
CA THR A 373 -10.46 -11.24 -19.41
C THR A 373 -11.12 -10.15 -18.57
N VAL A 374 -10.95 -10.21 -17.27
CA VAL A 374 -11.50 -9.27 -16.29
C VAL A 374 -10.36 -8.48 -15.67
N LEU A 375 -10.40 -7.16 -15.83
CA LEU A 375 -9.35 -6.24 -15.42
C LEU A 375 -9.92 -5.12 -14.56
N VAL A 376 -9.14 -4.70 -13.58
CA VAL A 376 -9.37 -3.45 -12.87
C VAL A 376 -8.10 -2.60 -13.03
N THR A 377 -8.24 -1.43 -13.66
CA THR A 377 -7.10 -0.52 -13.85
C THR A 377 -7.23 0.71 -12.97
N LEU A 378 -6.21 0.96 -12.18
CA LEU A 378 -6.06 2.15 -11.38
C LEU A 378 -5.29 3.21 -12.18
N ASN A 379 -5.87 4.41 -12.28
CA ASN A 379 -5.32 5.57 -13.01
C ASN A 379 -4.87 5.22 -14.43
N PRO A 380 -5.74 4.74 -15.30
CA PRO A 380 -5.37 4.38 -16.66
C PRO A 380 -4.68 5.55 -17.39
N LEU A 381 -3.57 5.29 -18.09
CA LEU A 381 -2.89 6.29 -18.93
C LEU A 381 -3.83 6.83 -20.01
N ASN A 382 -4.58 5.91 -20.62
CA ASN A 382 -5.69 6.19 -21.51
C ASN A 382 -6.92 5.44 -21.00
N MET A 383 -8.09 6.05 -21.05
CA MET A 383 -9.33 5.37 -20.65
C MET A 383 -9.55 4.15 -21.52
N PRO A 384 -10.00 3.01 -20.94
CA PRO A 384 -10.37 1.84 -21.71
C PRO A 384 -11.43 2.15 -22.77
N ASP A 385 -11.52 1.32 -23.81
CA ASP A 385 -12.64 1.41 -24.77
C ASP A 385 -13.97 1.42 -24.00
N PRO A 386 -14.84 2.43 -24.21
CA PRO A 386 -16.12 2.54 -23.50
C PRO A 386 -17.00 1.30 -23.60
N ARG A 387 -16.85 0.49 -24.69
CA ARG A 387 -17.59 -0.76 -24.87
C ARG A 387 -17.11 -1.89 -23.97
N SER A 388 -15.88 -1.79 -23.47
CA SER A 388 -15.26 -2.75 -22.56
C SER A 388 -15.33 -2.34 -21.09
N ALA A 389 -15.62 -1.06 -20.80
CA ALA A 389 -15.70 -0.52 -19.45
C ALA A 389 -17.09 -0.78 -18.84
N GLN A 390 -17.11 -1.34 -17.61
CA GLN A 390 -18.36 -1.66 -16.92
C GLN A 390 -18.58 -0.83 -15.64
N GLY A 391 -17.59 -0.04 -15.22
CA GLY A 391 -17.77 0.86 -14.10
C GLY A 391 -16.52 1.68 -13.81
N ILE A 392 -16.71 2.83 -13.18
CA ILE A 392 -15.66 3.76 -12.80
C ILE A 392 -15.93 4.23 -11.37
N TRP A 393 -14.89 4.19 -10.53
CA TRP A 393 -14.96 4.62 -9.14
C TRP A 393 -13.77 5.52 -8.81
N GLU A 394 -14.00 6.47 -7.92
CA GLU A 394 -12.95 7.30 -7.35
C GLU A 394 -12.61 6.78 -5.94
N TYR A 395 -11.32 6.60 -5.68
CA TYR A 395 -10.79 6.22 -4.38
C TYR A 395 -9.77 7.23 -3.89
N SER A 396 -9.81 7.52 -2.60
CA SER A 396 -8.82 8.35 -1.93
C SER A 396 -7.84 7.45 -1.18
N HIS A 397 -6.56 7.47 -1.54
CA HIS A 397 -5.53 6.73 -0.83
C HIS A 397 -4.74 7.66 0.09
N PRO A 398 -4.44 7.26 1.33
CA PRO A 398 -3.59 8.05 2.22
C PRO A 398 -2.21 8.27 1.59
N LEU A 399 -1.71 9.50 1.64
CA LEU A 399 -0.34 9.82 1.28
C LEU A 399 0.57 9.48 2.47
N TYR A 400 1.50 8.58 2.25
CA TYR A 400 2.45 8.16 3.27
C TYR A 400 3.77 8.92 3.08
N ASN A 401 3.88 10.08 3.74
CA ASN A 401 5.03 10.98 3.65
C ASN A 401 5.59 11.33 5.04
N ALA A 402 6.66 12.10 5.10
CA ALA A 402 7.29 12.50 6.36
C ALA A 402 6.34 13.24 7.31
N ALA A 403 5.37 14.02 6.79
CA ALA A 403 4.37 14.69 7.62
C ALA A 403 3.40 13.68 8.25
N ALA A 404 2.90 12.72 7.47
CA ALA A 404 2.03 11.66 7.97
C ALA A 404 2.73 10.82 9.05
N ILE A 405 4.00 10.44 8.83
CA ILE A 405 4.79 9.66 9.80
C ILE A 405 4.97 10.42 11.12
N ARG A 406 5.25 11.75 11.08
CA ARG A 406 5.31 12.57 12.29
C ARG A 406 3.96 12.63 13.01
N SER A 407 2.89 12.85 12.28
CA SER A 407 1.53 12.93 12.81
C SER A 407 1.06 11.61 13.41
N GLN A 408 1.41 10.47 12.83
CA GLN A 408 1.14 9.15 13.41
C GLN A 408 1.71 8.99 14.82
N LYS A 409 2.93 9.46 15.06
CA LYS A 409 3.57 9.42 16.38
C LYS A 409 2.87 10.32 17.41
N LEU A 410 2.21 11.38 16.96
CA LEU A 410 1.52 12.34 17.80
C LEU A 410 0.01 12.01 17.97
N LEU A 411 -0.55 11.17 17.12
CA LEU A 411 -1.97 10.81 17.13
C LEU A 411 -2.49 10.34 18.50
N PRO A 412 -1.73 9.57 19.33
CA PRO A 412 -2.18 9.21 20.67
C PRO A 412 -2.51 10.39 21.59
N ARG A 413 -1.99 11.59 21.34
CA ARG A 413 -2.26 12.78 22.15
C ARG A 413 -3.68 13.30 22.03
N ILE A 414 -4.29 13.09 20.86
CA ILE A 414 -5.67 13.53 20.59
C ILE A 414 -6.68 12.39 20.65
N GLN A 415 -6.22 11.14 20.78
CA GLN A 415 -7.13 9.99 20.90
C GLN A 415 -7.95 10.03 22.17
N ASN A 416 -9.25 9.79 22.03
CA ASN A 416 -10.21 9.75 23.14
C ASN A 416 -10.24 11.03 23.97
N THR A 417 -9.76 12.14 23.43
CA THR A 417 -9.96 13.44 24.03
C THR A 417 -11.34 13.97 23.66
N ARG A 418 -12.01 14.66 24.58
CA ARG A 418 -13.36 15.23 24.36
C ARG A 418 -14.40 14.22 23.86
N ASN A 419 -14.28 12.93 24.22
CA ASN A 419 -15.11 11.82 23.75
C ASN A 419 -15.12 11.64 22.22
N ILE A 420 -14.02 11.99 21.56
CA ILE A 420 -13.80 11.79 20.13
C ILE A 420 -12.57 10.87 19.96
N SER A 421 -12.72 9.86 19.11
CA SER A 421 -11.64 8.95 18.72
C SER A 421 -11.48 8.88 17.22
N TYR A 422 -10.29 8.54 16.76
CA TYR A 422 -9.90 8.52 15.35
C TYR A 422 -9.42 7.14 14.96
N CYS A 423 -9.87 6.62 13.82
CA CYS A 423 -9.34 5.40 13.23
C CYS A 423 -9.36 5.49 11.70
N GLY A 424 -8.48 4.73 11.06
CA GLY A 424 -8.34 4.71 9.61
C GLY A 424 -7.01 4.11 9.20
N ALA A 425 -6.91 3.66 7.96
CA ALA A 425 -5.67 3.08 7.42
C ALA A 425 -4.49 4.08 7.46
N TRP A 426 -4.77 5.38 7.39
CA TRP A 426 -3.80 6.47 7.49
C TRP A 426 -3.05 6.54 8.82
N SER A 427 -3.56 5.87 9.87
CA SER A 427 -2.88 5.80 11.17
C SER A 427 -1.61 4.93 11.16
N LYS A 428 -1.38 4.14 10.08
CA LYS A 428 -0.18 3.34 9.84
C LYS A 428 0.22 3.41 8.36
N TYR A 429 0.52 2.28 7.70
CA TYR A 429 1.02 2.23 6.32
C TYR A 429 -0.04 2.48 5.23
N GLY A 430 -1.33 2.49 5.56
CA GLY A 430 -2.41 2.75 4.61
C GLY A 430 -3.11 1.51 4.09
N PHE A 431 -2.83 0.33 4.62
CA PHE A 431 -3.41 -0.94 4.18
C PHE A 431 -4.72 -1.27 4.90
N HIS A 432 -5.44 -2.23 4.34
CA HIS A 432 -6.73 -2.66 4.88
C HIS A 432 -6.63 -3.21 6.31
N GLU A 433 -5.57 -3.97 6.60
CA GLU A 433 -5.25 -4.41 7.97
C GLU A 433 -5.07 -3.23 8.91
N ASP A 434 -4.34 -2.20 8.47
CA ASP A 434 -4.08 -1.01 9.30
C ASP A 434 -5.38 -0.29 9.66
N GLY A 435 -6.26 -0.13 8.67
CA GLY A 435 -7.58 0.44 8.87
C GLY A 435 -8.41 -0.39 9.83
N PHE A 436 -8.55 -1.69 9.55
CA PHE A 436 -9.34 -2.61 10.36
C PHE A 436 -8.83 -2.68 11.81
N SER A 437 -7.52 -2.88 11.98
CA SER A 437 -6.86 -2.93 13.30
C SER A 437 -6.99 -1.62 14.08
N SER A 438 -6.96 -0.47 13.41
CA SER A 438 -7.16 0.82 14.08
C SER A 438 -8.56 0.96 14.67
N GLY A 439 -9.59 0.46 13.96
CA GLY A 439 -10.96 0.41 14.46
C GLY A 439 -11.12 -0.50 15.68
N LEU A 440 -10.53 -1.71 15.62
CA LEU A 440 -10.47 -2.63 16.76
C LEU A 440 -9.78 -1.99 17.97
N SER A 441 -8.64 -1.33 17.73
CA SER A 441 -7.85 -0.68 18.78
C SER A 441 -8.64 0.41 19.50
N VAL A 442 -9.38 1.26 18.78
CA VAL A 442 -10.26 2.26 19.38
C VAL A 442 -11.36 1.61 20.21
N ALA A 443 -12.02 0.59 19.69
CA ALA A 443 -13.08 -0.12 20.39
C ALA A 443 -12.59 -0.76 21.70
N VAL A 444 -11.43 -1.40 21.66
CA VAL A 444 -10.83 -2.08 22.83
C VAL A 444 -10.31 -1.08 23.85
N ASN A 445 -9.48 -0.13 23.43
CA ASN A 445 -8.72 0.72 24.34
C ASN A 445 -9.57 1.85 24.96
N HIS A 446 -10.62 2.30 24.28
CA HIS A 446 -11.40 3.46 24.71
C HIS A 446 -12.87 3.17 25.05
N LEU A 447 -13.42 2.06 24.54
CA LEU A 447 -14.83 1.74 24.67
C LEU A 447 -15.10 0.36 25.26
N GLY A 448 -14.07 -0.31 25.79
CA GLY A 448 -14.21 -1.54 26.58
C GLY A 448 -14.60 -2.78 25.79
N ALA A 449 -14.48 -2.77 24.47
CA ALA A 449 -14.70 -3.95 23.65
C ALA A 449 -13.70 -5.08 23.99
N ARG A 450 -14.10 -6.32 23.80
CA ARG A 450 -13.26 -7.51 23.97
C ARG A 450 -13.25 -8.29 22.67
N LEU A 451 -12.06 -8.65 22.20
CA LEU A 451 -11.92 -9.47 21.01
C LEU A 451 -11.90 -10.95 21.38
N PRO A 452 -12.47 -11.85 20.54
CA PRO A 452 -12.39 -13.30 20.76
C PRO A 452 -11.01 -13.88 20.40
N PHE A 453 -10.09 -13.04 19.95
CA PHE A 453 -8.70 -13.39 19.60
C PHE A 453 -7.72 -12.36 20.15
N GLU A 454 -6.46 -12.75 20.22
CA GLU A 454 -5.37 -11.85 20.60
C GLU A 454 -5.14 -10.81 19.50
N PHE A 455 -5.14 -9.53 19.87
CA PHE A 455 -4.79 -8.43 18.97
C PHE A 455 -3.29 -8.45 18.69
N VAL A 456 -2.92 -8.37 17.41
CA VAL A 456 -1.51 -8.34 16.96
C VAL A 456 -1.21 -7.03 16.24
N ASP A 457 -0.17 -6.34 16.68
CA ASP A 457 0.37 -5.20 15.93
C ASP A 457 1.25 -5.69 14.77
N SER A 458 0.74 -5.56 13.54
CA SER A 458 1.44 -5.99 12.34
C SER A 458 2.61 -5.09 11.93
N THR A 459 2.80 -3.92 12.59
CA THR A 459 3.85 -2.95 12.25
C THR A 459 5.26 -3.55 12.30
N PHE A 460 5.47 -4.52 13.20
CA PHE A 460 6.73 -5.23 13.34
C PHE A 460 6.53 -6.75 13.23
N ALA A 461 5.74 -7.20 12.26
CA ALA A 461 5.38 -8.62 12.09
C ALA A 461 6.60 -9.56 11.99
N ARG A 462 7.74 -9.06 11.52
CA ARG A 462 9.02 -9.82 11.42
C ARG A 462 10.07 -9.39 12.45
N GLY A 463 9.68 -8.69 13.50
CA GLY A 463 10.58 -8.08 14.48
C GLY A 463 11.18 -6.75 13.99
N ARG A 464 11.77 -6.01 14.90
CA ARG A 464 12.34 -4.69 14.61
C ARG A 464 13.65 -4.79 13.85
N ARG A 465 14.49 -5.78 14.18
CA ARG A 465 15.78 -6.02 13.53
C ARG A 465 15.73 -7.29 12.68
N PRO A 466 16.21 -7.23 11.43
CA PRO A 466 16.35 -8.42 10.59
C PRO A 466 17.34 -9.42 11.21
N GLN A 467 16.94 -10.69 11.24
CA GLN A 467 17.82 -11.79 11.65
C GLN A 467 18.58 -12.31 10.42
N LEU A 468 19.88 -11.96 10.32
CA LEU A 468 20.72 -12.43 9.22
C LEU A 468 21.24 -13.84 9.52
N THR A 469 20.93 -14.78 8.65
CA THR A 469 21.38 -16.18 8.73
C THR A 469 22.73 -16.36 8.05
N MET A 470 23.38 -17.51 8.27
CA MET A 470 24.60 -17.87 7.53
C MET A 470 24.42 -17.82 6.01
N LYS A 471 23.23 -18.16 5.51
CA LYS A 471 22.91 -18.07 4.08
C LYS A 471 22.96 -16.63 3.57
N ASN A 472 22.45 -15.66 4.35
CA ASN A 472 22.57 -14.24 4.01
C ASN A 472 24.03 -13.79 3.94
N HIS A 473 24.87 -14.19 4.90
CA HIS A 473 26.29 -13.84 4.90
C HIS A 473 27.04 -14.42 3.69
N LEU A 474 26.75 -15.66 3.32
CA LEU A 474 27.33 -16.28 2.12
C LEU A 474 26.88 -15.57 0.84
N LEU A 475 25.58 -15.25 0.72
CA LEU A 475 25.05 -14.52 -0.43
C LEU A 475 25.66 -13.11 -0.51
N ARG A 476 25.74 -12.38 0.59
CA ARG A 476 26.39 -11.06 0.66
C ARG A 476 27.85 -11.13 0.22
N SER A 477 28.60 -12.14 0.66
CA SER A 477 29.99 -12.34 0.24
C SER A 477 30.09 -12.60 -1.28
N ALA A 478 29.19 -13.39 -1.85
CA ALA A 478 29.13 -13.65 -3.29
C ALA A 478 28.78 -12.36 -4.09
N ILE A 479 27.83 -11.56 -3.61
CA ILE A 479 27.47 -10.28 -4.22
C ILE A 479 28.67 -9.34 -4.23
N LEU A 480 29.38 -9.18 -3.09
CA LEU A 480 30.56 -8.32 -2.99
C LEU A 480 31.69 -8.78 -3.91
N ALA A 481 31.96 -10.08 -3.96
CA ALA A 481 32.96 -10.64 -4.88
C ALA A 481 32.60 -10.36 -6.35
N THR A 482 31.33 -10.51 -6.72
CA THR A 482 30.84 -10.18 -8.06
C THR A 482 30.99 -8.70 -8.36
N GLN A 483 30.65 -7.82 -7.42
CA GLN A 483 30.79 -6.36 -7.58
C GLN A 483 32.25 -5.96 -7.77
N ILE A 484 33.18 -6.52 -7.01
CA ILE A 484 34.61 -6.28 -7.18
C ILE A 484 35.09 -6.76 -8.56
N ALA A 485 34.65 -7.96 -8.99
CA ALA A 485 35.01 -8.47 -10.31
C ALA A 485 34.52 -7.56 -11.44
N MET A 486 33.26 -7.08 -11.36
CA MET A 486 32.69 -6.13 -12.34
C MET A 486 33.47 -4.82 -12.39
N LEU A 487 33.85 -4.27 -11.23
CA LEU A 487 34.67 -3.05 -11.14
C LEU A 487 36.06 -3.23 -11.75
N LEU A 488 36.72 -4.36 -11.53
CA LEU A 488 38.02 -4.67 -12.10
C LEU A 488 37.95 -4.82 -13.62
N VAL A 489 36.94 -5.54 -14.13
CA VAL A 489 36.69 -5.67 -15.58
C VAL A 489 36.39 -4.31 -16.22
N GLY A 490 35.56 -3.50 -15.58
CA GLY A 490 35.24 -2.14 -16.06
C GLY A 490 36.47 -1.24 -16.13
N LYS A 491 37.35 -1.28 -15.11
CA LYS A 491 38.62 -0.53 -15.12
C LYS A 491 39.55 -1.03 -16.21
N ALA A 492 39.69 -2.35 -16.37
CA ALA A 492 40.56 -2.95 -17.42
C ALA A 492 40.06 -2.55 -18.81
N TRP A 493 38.74 -2.56 -19.03
CA TRP A 493 38.10 -2.12 -20.29
C TRP A 493 38.35 -0.64 -20.56
N GLY A 494 38.17 0.21 -19.55
CA GLY A 494 38.45 1.65 -19.64
C GLY A 494 39.92 1.95 -20.02
N VAL A 495 40.89 1.20 -19.45
CA VAL A 495 42.31 1.30 -19.82
C VAL A 495 42.52 0.88 -21.26
N LEU A 496 41.89 -0.22 -21.70
CA LEU A 496 42.01 -0.69 -23.08
C LEU A 496 41.50 0.34 -24.09
N ILE A 497 40.33 0.93 -23.83
CA ILE A 497 39.77 2.00 -24.68
C ILE A 497 40.76 3.19 -24.73
N ALA A 498 41.29 3.65 -23.60
CA ALA A 498 42.23 4.76 -23.55
C ALA A 498 43.51 4.48 -24.31
N ILE A 499 43.99 3.24 -24.34
CA ILE A 499 45.14 2.82 -25.15
C ILE A 499 44.83 2.87 -26.65
N VAL A 500 43.65 2.36 -27.05
CA VAL A 500 43.18 2.35 -28.43
C VAL A 500 43.02 3.80 -28.95
N ASP A 501 42.37 4.65 -28.14
CA ASP A 501 42.18 6.06 -28.52
C ASP A 501 43.49 6.82 -28.68
N ARG A 502 44.49 6.59 -27.79
CA ARG A 502 45.83 7.15 -27.91
C ARG A 502 46.53 6.62 -29.16
N GLY A 503 46.38 5.36 -29.50
CA GLY A 503 46.92 4.76 -30.72
C GLY A 503 46.35 5.37 -32.00
N ILE A 504 45.02 5.61 -32.01
CA ILE A 504 44.34 6.28 -33.13
C ILE A 504 44.79 7.75 -33.26
N ALA A 505 44.87 8.47 -32.13
CA ALA A 505 45.29 9.86 -32.09
C ALA A 505 46.78 10.04 -32.57
N SER A 506 47.65 9.09 -32.21
CA SER A 506 49.03 9.05 -32.67
C SER A 506 49.14 8.83 -34.18
N ARG A 507 48.33 7.93 -34.75
CA ARG A 507 48.30 7.67 -36.21
C ARG A 507 47.75 8.85 -37.02
N ARG A 508 46.84 9.65 -36.44
CA ARG A 508 46.33 10.88 -37.08
C ARG A 508 47.33 12.06 -37.08
N LYS A 509 48.37 12.03 -36.22
CA LYS A 509 49.43 13.02 -36.17
C LYS A 509 50.60 12.70 -37.08
N THR A 510 50.67 11.47 -37.57
CA THR A 510 51.76 10.98 -38.44
C THR A 510 51.31 10.77 -39.90
N ALA A 511 50.05 11.02 -40.21
CA ALA A 511 49.47 11.11 -41.54
C ALA A 511 49.11 12.58 -41.87
#